data_3ea8dc3165c4e6665d58840e0252fa9e
#
_entry.id   3ea8dc3165c4e6665d58840e0252fa9e
#
_cell.length_a   1.000
_cell.length_b   1.000
_cell.length_c   1.000
_cell.angle_alpha   90.00
_cell.angle_beta   90.00
_cell.angle_gamma   90.00
#
_symmetry.space_group_name_H-M   'P 1'
#
loop_
_entity.id
_entity.type
_entity.pdbx_description
1 polymer ?
#
loop_
_entity_poly.entity_id
_entity_poly.type
_entity_poly.pdbx_seq_one_letter_code
_entity_poly.pdbx_strand_id
1 'polypeptide(L)'
;EKSSDNPKSVTANVDVKATSSDIKGAGKGPNITSFSRIRTAYVTEPNFYFIVLSIKHHVISKANAETNLIDGIMEITDFKAYDFKFLSSNDLNYNPALGTGQFQIKDIHYVSQEKRTTWEFCQLLDQKYLASSRRTIIDWYREAVRNKWIKGLK
;
A
#
# COMPACT_ATOMS: atom_id res chain seq x y z
N GLU A 1 -44.10 2.07 0.70
CA GLU A 1 -42.91 1.22 0.55
C GLU A 1 -41.71 1.99 1.09
N LYS A 2 -41.21 1.57 2.26
CA LYS A 2 -39.95 2.10 2.78
C LYS A 2 -38.81 1.36 2.08
N SER A 3 -38.10 2.06 1.19
CA SER A 3 -36.81 1.63 0.68
C SER A 3 -35.86 1.45 1.88
N SER A 4 -35.51 0.23 2.20
CA SER A 4 -34.47 -0.08 3.18
C SER A 4 -33.11 0.14 2.50
N ASP A 5 -32.63 1.38 2.47
CA ASP A 5 -31.25 1.70 2.15
C ASP A 5 -30.35 1.18 3.27
N ASN A 6 -30.06 -0.11 3.22
CA ASN A 6 -28.96 -0.66 4.00
C ASN A 6 -27.67 0.02 3.52
N PRO A 7 -26.94 0.72 4.38
CA PRO A 7 -25.68 1.32 3.96
C PRO A 7 -24.79 0.23 3.41
N LYS A 8 -24.35 0.36 2.16
CA LYS A 8 -23.42 -0.58 1.53
C LYS A 8 -22.18 -0.67 2.44
N SER A 9 -21.89 -1.84 2.95
CA SER A 9 -20.67 -2.04 3.74
C SER A 9 -19.45 -1.74 2.86
N VAL A 10 -18.48 -1.05 3.44
CA VAL A 10 -17.20 -0.72 2.80
C VAL A 10 -16.11 -1.41 3.57
N THR A 11 -15.25 -2.15 2.86
CA THR A 11 -14.06 -2.77 3.45
C THR A 11 -12.86 -1.87 3.20
N ALA A 12 -12.16 -1.48 4.27
CA ALA A 12 -10.93 -0.72 4.18
C ALA A 12 -9.80 -1.44 4.92
N ASN A 13 -8.68 -1.67 4.24
CA ASN A 13 -7.41 -2.03 4.87
C ASN A 13 -6.59 -0.75 5.07
N VAL A 14 -6.09 -0.53 6.27
CA VAL A 14 -5.22 0.60 6.59
C VAL A 14 -3.83 0.07 6.92
N ASP A 15 -2.84 0.46 6.12
CA ASP A 15 -1.43 0.18 6.34
C ASP A 15 -0.76 1.44 6.92
N VAL A 16 -0.33 1.36 8.18
CA VAL A 16 0.30 2.49 8.88
C VAL A 16 1.82 2.39 8.74
N LYS A 17 2.43 3.47 8.25
CA LYS A 17 3.88 3.62 8.12
C LYS A 17 4.34 4.82 8.92
N ALA A 18 4.97 4.58 10.05
CA ALA A 18 5.58 5.63 10.87
C ALA A 18 7.08 5.72 10.59
N THR A 19 7.59 6.94 10.44
CA THR A 19 9.01 7.20 10.15
C THR A 19 9.51 8.36 10.99
N SER A 20 10.76 8.24 11.49
CA SER A 20 11.41 9.34 12.19
C SER A 20 11.89 10.40 11.21
N SER A 21 11.60 11.67 11.48
CA SER A 21 12.14 12.80 10.75
C SER A 21 13.65 12.98 10.97
N ASP A 22 14.19 12.38 12.01
CA ASP A 22 15.61 12.46 12.39
C ASP A 22 16.48 11.51 11.55
N ILE A 23 15.86 10.57 10.82
CA ILE A 23 16.56 9.59 10.01
C ILE A 23 16.50 10.00 8.54
N LYS A 24 17.67 10.31 7.96
CA LYS A 24 17.78 10.65 6.54
C LYS A 24 17.30 9.49 5.65
N GLY A 25 16.34 9.78 4.77
CA GLY A 25 15.78 8.80 3.83
C GLY A 25 14.70 7.89 4.44
N ALA A 26 14.30 8.10 5.68
CA ALA A 26 13.13 7.44 6.25
C ALA A 26 11.90 7.71 5.38
N GLY A 27 11.09 6.67 5.14
CA GLY A 27 9.91 6.75 4.28
C GLY A 27 10.15 6.36 2.82
N LYS A 28 11.39 6.07 2.41
CA LYS A 28 11.73 5.67 1.04
C LYS A 28 11.62 4.15 0.85
N GLY A 29 10.92 3.75 -0.20
CA GLY A 29 10.85 2.38 -0.67
C GLY A 29 10.24 1.34 0.28
N PRO A 30 9.32 1.67 1.22
CA PRO A 30 8.75 0.65 2.08
C PRO A 30 7.90 -0.33 1.28
N ASN A 31 7.96 -1.60 1.66
CA ASN A 31 7.02 -2.61 1.17
C ASN A 31 5.63 -2.33 1.74
N ILE A 32 4.64 -2.33 0.87
CA ILE A 32 3.24 -2.06 1.24
C ILE A 32 2.44 -3.35 1.25
N THR A 33 2.42 -4.06 0.11
CA THR A 33 1.60 -5.26 -0.03
C THR A 33 2.11 -6.15 -1.16
N SER A 34 1.82 -7.46 -1.11
CA SER A 34 2.17 -8.36 -2.21
C SER A 34 1.24 -8.17 -3.41
N PHE A 35 1.77 -8.45 -4.61
CA PHE A 35 1.02 -8.39 -5.86
C PHE A 35 -0.28 -9.21 -5.80
N SER A 36 -0.18 -10.50 -5.44
CA SER A 36 -1.37 -11.37 -5.40
C SER A 36 -2.41 -10.86 -4.43
N ARG A 37 -2.00 -10.40 -3.25
CA ARG A 37 -2.93 -9.93 -2.22
C ARG A 37 -3.74 -8.72 -2.70
N ILE A 38 -3.05 -7.69 -3.18
CA ILE A 38 -3.72 -6.45 -3.59
C ILE A 38 -4.57 -6.67 -4.85
N ARG A 39 -4.04 -7.41 -5.82
CA ARG A 39 -4.75 -7.72 -7.06
C ARG A 39 -6.03 -8.51 -6.80
N THR A 40 -5.98 -9.50 -5.89
CA THR A 40 -7.15 -10.31 -5.49
C THR A 40 -8.18 -9.46 -4.78
N ALA A 41 -7.77 -8.61 -3.83
CA ALA A 41 -8.69 -7.77 -3.08
C ALA A 41 -9.54 -6.90 -4.02
N TYR A 42 -8.92 -6.23 -4.99
CA TYR A 42 -9.65 -5.38 -5.95
C TYR A 42 -10.50 -6.15 -6.98
N VAL A 43 -10.23 -7.43 -7.19
CA VAL A 43 -11.08 -8.29 -8.06
C VAL A 43 -12.30 -8.81 -7.31
N THR A 44 -12.11 -9.17 -6.03
CA THR A 44 -13.15 -9.86 -5.25
C THR A 44 -14.10 -8.91 -4.52
N GLU A 45 -13.64 -7.70 -4.19
CA GLU A 45 -14.41 -6.74 -3.39
C GLU A 45 -14.55 -5.39 -4.14
N PRO A 46 -15.68 -5.12 -4.79
CA PRO A 46 -15.88 -3.89 -5.57
C PRO A 46 -15.76 -2.60 -4.75
N ASN A 47 -16.06 -2.68 -3.44
CA ASN A 47 -16.01 -1.56 -2.49
C ASN A 47 -14.77 -1.63 -1.56
N PHE A 48 -13.69 -2.23 -2.04
CA PHE A 48 -12.45 -2.33 -1.30
C PHE A 48 -11.62 -1.05 -1.41
N TYR A 49 -11.08 -0.60 -0.27
CA TYR A 49 -10.12 0.50 -0.18
C TYR A 49 -8.85 0.02 0.50
N PHE A 50 -7.70 0.42 -0.04
CA PHE A 50 -6.41 0.20 0.60
C PHE A 50 -5.80 1.56 0.93
N ILE A 51 -5.91 1.95 2.19
CA ILE A 51 -5.43 3.25 2.67
C ILE A 51 -4.01 3.09 3.21
N VAL A 52 -3.11 3.95 2.78
CA VAL A 52 -1.80 4.10 3.41
C VAL A 52 -1.84 5.34 4.29
N LEU A 53 -1.57 5.14 5.57
CA LEU A 53 -1.43 6.22 6.55
C LEU A 53 0.07 6.43 6.82
N SER A 54 0.60 7.51 6.27
CA SER A 54 1.98 7.94 6.45
C SER A 54 2.07 8.89 7.64
N ILE A 55 2.89 8.56 8.63
CA ILE A 55 3.10 9.37 9.84
C ILE A 55 4.57 9.75 9.91
N LYS A 56 4.86 11.05 10.02
CA LYS A 56 6.18 11.55 10.42
C LYS A 56 6.19 11.84 11.91
N HIS A 57 7.21 11.39 12.58
CA HIS A 57 7.43 11.71 13.98
C HIS A 57 8.87 12.16 14.22
N HIS A 58 9.06 12.81 15.32
CA HIS A 58 10.33 13.27 15.86
C HIS A 58 10.43 12.78 17.30
N VAL A 59 11.62 12.43 17.76
CA VAL A 59 11.84 11.96 19.14
C VAL A 59 12.63 13.01 19.90
N ILE A 60 12.02 13.55 20.95
CA ILE A 60 12.66 14.49 21.88
C ILE A 60 13.12 13.69 23.10
N SER A 61 14.38 13.84 23.46
CA SER A 61 14.93 13.28 24.68
C SER A 61 14.85 14.30 25.81
N LYS A 62 14.23 13.95 26.93
CA LYS A 62 14.09 14.82 28.12
C LYS A 62 14.63 14.09 29.34
N ALA A 63 15.55 14.74 30.08
CA ALA A 63 16.01 14.20 31.34
C ALA A 63 14.87 14.18 32.36
N ASN A 64 14.67 13.07 33.02
CA ASN A 64 13.72 12.88 34.09
C ASN A 64 14.48 12.97 35.41
N ALA A 65 14.26 14.07 36.17
CA ALA A 65 14.96 14.32 37.40
C ALA A 65 14.60 13.36 38.56
N GLU A 66 13.42 12.72 38.49
CA GLU A 66 12.96 11.79 39.52
C GLU A 66 13.57 10.40 39.35
N THR A 67 13.76 9.96 38.11
CA THR A 67 14.25 8.62 37.80
C THR A 67 15.74 8.58 37.43
N ASN A 68 16.38 9.71 37.19
CA ASN A 68 17.71 9.85 36.59
C ASN A 68 17.85 9.15 35.21
N LEU A 69 16.73 8.95 34.51
CA LEU A 69 16.68 8.38 33.17
C LEU A 69 16.41 9.45 32.12
N ILE A 70 16.58 9.07 30.85
CA ILE A 70 16.19 9.91 29.72
C ILE A 70 14.86 9.37 29.20
N ASP A 71 13.82 10.18 29.25
CA ASP A 71 12.53 9.89 28.65
C ASP A 71 12.55 10.27 27.17
N GLY A 72 12.08 9.37 26.32
CA GLY A 72 11.83 9.65 24.90
C GLY A 72 10.37 10.04 24.69
N ILE A 73 10.14 11.26 24.21
CA ILE A 73 8.79 11.75 23.85
C ILE A 73 8.69 11.72 22.33
N MET A 74 7.70 11.02 21.80
CA MET A 74 7.41 10.98 20.36
C MET A 74 6.38 12.06 20.03
N GLU A 75 6.74 12.96 19.12
CA GLU A 75 5.83 13.99 18.59
C GLU A 75 5.53 13.72 17.12
N ILE A 76 4.24 13.70 16.76
CA ILE A 76 3.83 13.61 15.36
C ILE A 76 4.00 14.99 14.73
N THR A 77 4.84 15.08 13.69
CA THR A 77 5.13 16.31 12.98
C THR A 77 4.31 16.49 11.71
N ASP A 78 3.90 15.39 11.08
CA ASP A 78 3.06 15.40 9.88
C ASP A 78 2.38 14.05 9.69
N PHE A 79 1.24 14.02 9.01
CA PHE A 79 0.59 12.77 8.59
C PHE A 79 -0.19 12.98 7.30
N LYS A 80 -0.29 11.92 6.50
CA LYS A 80 -1.07 11.88 5.26
C LYS A 80 -1.77 10.54 5.14
N ALA A 81 -3.02 10.57 4.70
CA ALA A 81 -3.76 9.38 4.32
C ALA A 81 -4.12 9.45 2.84
N TYR A 82 -3.92 8.36 2.11
CA TYR A 82 -4.26 8.27 0.69
C TYR A 82 -4.64 6.85 0.29
N ASP A 83 -5.53 6.73 -0.69
CA ASP A 83 -5.89 5.44 -1.28
C ASP A 83 -4.77 4.98 -2.22
N PHE A 84 -4.26 3.78 -1.98
CA PHE A 84 -3.21 3.15 -2.78
C PHE A 84 -3.58 3.04 -4.27
N LYS A 85 -4.87 2.91 -4.57
CA LYS A 85 -5.40 2.88 -5.94
C LYS A 85 -5.09 4.15 -6.73
N PHE A 86 -5.03 5.30 -6.07
CA PHE A 86 -4.83 6.59 -6.72
C PHE A 86 -3.38 7.06 -6.74
N LEU A 87 -2.44 6.25 -6.26
CA LEU A 87 -1.02 6.60 -6.38
C LEU A 87 -0.59 6.73 -7.83
N SER A 88 0.20 7.76 -8.14
CA SER A 88 0.81 7.90 -9.46
C SER A 88 1.65 6.67 -9.80
N SER A 89 1.58 6.28 -11.07
CA SER A 89 2.44 5.20 -11.58
C SER A 89 3.93 5.46 -11.31
N ASN A 90 4.34 6.73 -11.28
CA ASN A 90 5.73 7.10 -11.02
C ASN A 90 6.16 6.88 -9.57
N ASP A 91 5.22 6.88 -8.63
CA ASP A 91 5.48 6.68 -7.21
C ASP A 91 5.37 5.23 -6.77
N LEU A 92 4.83 4.37 -7.65
CA LEU A 92 4.63 2.95 -7.40
C LEU A 92 5.75 2.12 -8.03
N ASN A 93 6.50 1.38 -7.21
CA ASN A 93 7.51 0.41 -7.62
C ASN A 93 7.05 -1.02 -7.35
N TYR A 94 7.60 -1.96 -8.12
CA TYR A 94 7.44 -3.39 -7.90
C TYR A 94 8.79 -4.04 -7.60
N ASN A 95 8.87 -4.75 -6.46
CA ASN A 95 10.05 -5.52 -6.05
C ASN A 95 9.75 -7.02 -6.18
N PRO A 96 10.39 -7.77 -7.08
CA PRO A 96 10.12 -9.19 -7.32
C PRO A 96 10.77 -10.14 -6.29
N ALA A 97 11.49 -9.64 -5.29
CA ALA A 97 12.39 -10.43 -4.47
C ALA A 97 11.70 -11.48 -3.56
N LEU A 98 10.43 -11.27 -3.17
CA LEU A 98 9.73 -12.13 -2.22
C LEU A 98 8.41 -12.65 -2.79
N GLY A 99 8.23 -13.96 -2.87
CA GLY A 99 6.98 -14.60 -3.28
C GLY A 99 6.46 -14.08 -4.63
N THR A 100 5.24 -13.54 -4.64
CA THR A 100 4.66 -12.90 -5.85
C THR A 100 5.17 -11.48 -6.08
N GLY A 101 6.16 -11.03 -5.30
CA GLY A 101 6.67 -9.67 -5.30
C GLY A 101 5.87 -8.73 -4.40
N GLN A 102 6.47 -7.59 -4.10
CA GLN A 102 5.91 -6.56 -3.23
C GLN A 102 5.78 -5.24 -3.98
N PHE A 103 4.67 -4.56 -3.82
CA PHE A 103 4.58 -3.17 -4.19
C PHE A 103 5.20 -2.28 -3.12
N GLN A 104 5.92 -1.28 -3.59
CA GLN A 104 6.62 -0.29 -2.79
C GLN A 104 6.20 1.10 -3.23
N ILE A 105 6.20 2.05 -2.30
CA ILE A 105 6.03 3.47 -2.60
C ILE A 105 7.42 4.11 -2.56
N LYS A 106 7.77 4.93 -3.56
CA LYS A 106 9.10 5.58 -3.61
C LYS A 106 9.39 6.40 -2.37
N ASP A 107 8.42 7.22 -1.96
CA ASP A 107 8.48 7.99 -0.72
C ASP A 107 7.07 8.20 -0.20
N ILE A 108 6.76 7.63 0.98
CA ILE A 108 5.40 7.65 1.53
C ILE A 108 4.93 9.06 1.94
N HIS A 109 5.85 10.02 2.08
CA HIS A 109 5.53 11.38 2.45
C HIS A 109 5.29 12.29 1.24
N TYR A 110 5.79 11.89 0.06
CA TYR A 110 5.76 12.69 -1.16
C TYR A 110 5.20 11.86 -2.31
N VAL A 111 3.88 11.75 -2.35
CA VAL A 111 3.14 11.01 -3.39
C VAL A 111 2.29 11.93 -4.22
N SER A 112 2.20 11.64 -5.50
CA SER A 112 1.24 12.24 -6.42
C SER A 112 0.05 11.31 -6.60
N GLN A 113 -1.12 11.87 -6.85
CA GLN A 113 -2.36 11.11 -7.05
C GLN A 113 -2.89 11.28 -8.46
N GLU A 114 -3.37 10.17 -9.02
CA GLU A 114 -4.01 10.09 -10.34
C GLU A 114 -5.37 9.39 -10.18
N LYS A 115 -6.42 10.02 -10.65
CA LYS A 115 -7.76 9.39 -10.67
C LYS A 115 -7.75 8.21 -11.63
N ARG A 116 -8.27 7.07 -11.17
CA ARG A 116 -8.43 5.86 -11.99
C ARG A 116 -9.53 4.97 -11.46
N THR A 117 -10.08 4.16 -12.32
CA THR A 117 -11.01 3.09 -11.96
C THR A 117 -10.25 1.93 -11.32
N THR A 118 -10.97 1.03 -10.66
CA THR A 118 -10.39 -0.22 -10.14
C THR A 118 -9.77 -1.07 -11.24
N TRP A 119 -10.38 -1.09 -12.44
CA TRP A 119 -9.84 -1.81 -13.59
C TRP A 119 -8.50 -1.25 -14.06
N GLU A 120 -8.40 0.06 -14.24
CA GLU A 120 -7.15 0.73 -14.62
C GLU A 120 -6.05 0.53 -13.57
N PHE A 121 -6.42 0.48 -12.29
CA PHE A 121 -5.46 0.16 -11.24
C PHE A 121 -4.96 -1.29 -11.35
N CYS A 122 -5.85 -2.24 -11.57
CA CYS A 122 -5.48 -3.64 -11.80
C CYS A 122 -4.55 -3.79 -13.01
N GLN A 123 -4.82 -3.08 -14.11
CA GLN A 123 -3.93 -3.06 -15.28
C GLN A 123 -2.56 -2.47 -14.95
N LEU A 124 -2.49 -1.41 -14.15
CA LEU A 124 -1.23 -0.83 -13.69
C LEU A 124 -0.41 -1.83 -12.86
N LEU A 125 -1.06 -2.56 -11.94
CA LEU A 125 -0.41 -3.61 -11.15
C LEU A 125 0.16 -4.71 -12.05
N ASP A 126 -0.61 -5.16 -13.03
CA ASP A 126 -0.21 -6.20 -13.99
C ASP A 126 0.98 -5.72 -14.85
N GLN A 127 0.95 -4.47 -15.33
CA GLN A 127 2.05 -3.86 -16.09
C GLN A 127 3.34 -3.79 -15.28
N LYS A 128 3.26 -3.32 -14.02
CA LYS A 128 4.43 -3.26 -13.12
C LYS A 128 5.01 -4.66 -12.83
N TYR A 129 4.15 -5.65 -12.65
CA TYR A 129 4.56 -7.04 -12.45
C TYR A 129 5.30 -7.57 -13.69
N LEU A 130 4.71 -7.43 -14.88
CA LEU A 130 5.27 -7.94 -16.15
C LEU A 130 6.48 -7.15 -16.65
N ALA A 131 6.67 -5.90 -16.22
CA ALA A 131 7.86 -5.12 -16.54
C ALA A 131 9.12 -5.63 -15.81
N SER A 132 8.96 -6.49 -14.80
CA SER A 132 10.10 -7.08 -14.09
C SER A 132 10.73 -8.21 -14.91
N SER A 133 12.05 -8.18 -15.07
CA SER A 133 12.82 -9.24 -15.72
C SER A 133 12.73 -10.62 -15.03
N ARG A 134 12.25 -10.65 -13.78
CA ARG A 134 12.06 -11.88 -12.99
C ARG A 134 10.64 -12.44 -13.08
N ARG A 135 9.78 -11.87 -13.92
CA ARG A 135 8.37 -12.29 -14.08
C ARG A 135 8.05 -12.48 -15.55
N THR A 136 7.28 -13.51 -15.82
CA THR A 136 6.81 -13.84 -17.15
C THR A 136 5.28 -13.78 -17.22
N ILE A 137 4.75 -13.75 -18.44
CA ILE A 137 3.29 -13.88 -18.66
C ILE A 137 2.76 -15.23 -18.14
N ILE A 138 3.58 -16.27 -18.16
CA ILE A 138 3.20 -17.59 -17.61
C ILE A 138 3.06 -17.51 -16.08
N ASP A 139 3.96 -16.79 -15.39
CA ASP A 139 3.86 -16.58 -13.95
C ASP A 139 2.60 -15.80 -13.61
N TRP A 140 2.31 -14.73 -14.36
CA TRP A 140 1.09 -13.96 -14.21
C TRP A 140 -0.16 -14.84 -14.40
N TYR A 141 -0.19 -15.67 -15.46
CA TYR A 141 -1.31 -16.56 -15.75
C TYR A 141 -1.54 -17.57 -14.61
N ARG A 142 -0.47 -18.17 -14.07
CA ARG A 142 -0.55 -19.09 -12.93
C ARG A 142 -1.14 -18.41 -11.70
N GLU A 143 -0.69 -17.17 -11.39
CA GLU A 143 -1.27 -16.38 -10.32
C GLU A 143 -2.74 -16.07 -10.56
N ALA A 144 -3.09 -15.67 -11.78
CA ALA A 144 -4.45 -15.31 -12.15
C ALA A 144 -5.43 -16.50 -12.01
N VAL A 145 -5.03 -17.69 -12.41
CA VAL A 145 -5.82 -18.91 -12.23
C VAL A 145 -5.92 -19.31 -10.76
N ARG A 146 -4.78 -19.32 -10.04
CA ARG A 146 -4.71 -19.70 -8.62
C ARG A 146 -5.59 -18.80 -7.76
N ASN A 147 -5.59 -17.52 -8.03
CA ASN A 147 -6.36 -16.52 -7.27
C ASN A 147 -7.74 -16.24 -7.88
N LYS A 148 -8.17 -17.01 -8.87
CA LYS A 148 -9.49 -16.91 -9.52
C LYS A 148 -9.78 -15.55 -10.19
N TRP A 149 -8.75 -14.84 -10.65
CA TRP A 149 -8.92 -13.61 -11.44
C TRP A 149 -9.45 -13.90 -12.84
N ILE A 150 -9.11 -15.06 -13.36
CA ILE A 150 -9.58 -15.60 -14.64
C ILE A 150 -9.96 -17.08 -14.47
N LYS A 151 -10.77 -17.58 -15.39
CA LYS A 151 -11.02 -19.04 -15.48
C LYS A 151 -9.83 -19.69 -16.16
N GLY A 152 -9.30 -20.77 -15.56
CA GLY A 152 -8.27 -21.59 -16.21
C GLY A 152 -8.80 -22.26 -17.48
N LEU A 153 -7.93 -22.51 -18.43
CA LEU A 153 -8.23 -23.39 -19.55
C LEU A 153 -8.47 -24.79 -18.99
N LYS A 154 -9.56 -25.43 -19.42
CA LYS A 154 -9.85 -26.83 -19.10
C LYS A 154 -9.00 -27.73 -19.97
#